data_aaf974fb276210e09d398ab03d1bace2
#
_entry.id   aaf974fb276210e09d398ab03d1bace2
#
_cell.length_a   1.000
_cell.length_b   1.000
_cell.length_c   1.000
_cell.angle_alpha   90.00
_cell.angle_beta   90.00
_cell.angle_gamma   90.00
#
_symmetry.space_group_name_H-M   'P 1'
#
loop_
_entity.id
_entity.type
_entity.pdbx_description
1 polymer ?
#
loop_
_entity_poly.entity_id
_entity_poly.type
_entity_poly.pdbx_seq_one_letter_code
_entity_poly.pdbx_strand_id
1 'polypeptide(L)'
;MKVEKADKIGFCFGVRRAVEVLEKVAQEQGGVETLGAVVHNKQVMQRLATIGVKVARDIDDIRGGIVATSSHGISPQIEKELRSRHIGIISTTCPFVHRAQVAARRLAEAGFFVVIYGDADHPEVRGILGWTRGQGIATMDVKFLETFDQVPRRLGILSQTTQIPAHFNEFAKKLIDVALSRDSEIRIIDTICHDIRERQAAALKLAEKVDLMLVVGGRHSANTNRLAELCAEVTETHVVETAKEIKLSWLRGKNRIGITAGASTDEQTVNEVWRKLNG
;
A
#
# COMPACT_ATOMS: atom_id res chain seq x y z
N MET A 1 -12.82 -20.22 -23.93
CA MET A 1 -11.90 -19.73 -22.87
C MET A 1 -12.75 -19.38 -21.66
N LYS A 2 -12.42 -19.87 -20.46
CA LYS A 2 -13.13 -19.55 -19.22
C LYS A 2 -12.41 -18.42 -18.48
N VAL A 3 -13.15 -17.36 -18.08
CA VAL A 3 -12.58 -16.24 -17.35
C VAL A 3 -13.21 -16.20 -15.95
N GLU A 4 -12.35 -16.19 -14.92
CA GLU A 4 -12.77 -16.23 -13.52
C GLU A 4 -12.19 -15.03 -12.76
N LYS A 5 -12.93 -14.47 -11.81
CA LYS A 5 -12.47 -13.40 -10.93
C LYS A 5 -12.11 -13.99 -9.56
N ALA A 6 -11.07 -13.43 -8.93
CA ALA A 6 -10.78 -13.75 -7.53
C ALA A 6 -11.95 -13.31 -6.61
N ASP A 7 -12.15 -14.02 -5.51
CA ASP A 7 -13.24 -13.75 -4.56
C ASP A 7 -13.15 -12.35 -3.92
N LYS A 8 -11.96 -11.74 -3.91
CA LYS A 8 -11.70 -10.43 -3.31
C LYS A 8 -11.16 -9.45 -4.36
N ILE A 9 -12.04 -8.58 -4.87
CA ILE A 9 -11.72 -7.53 -5.86
C ILE A 9 -12.34 -6.18 -5.46
N GLY A 10 -12.04 -5.11 -6.22
CA GLY A 10 -12.53 -3.77 -5.95
C GLY A 10 -11.76 -3.07 -4.82
N PHE A 11 -12.23 -1.90 -4.40
CA PHE A 11 -11.59 -1.12 -3.35
C PHE A 11 -11.50 -1.87 -2.02
N CYS A 12 -10.34 -1.77 -1.37
CA CYS A 12 -10.22 -2.16 0.03
C CYS A 12 -10.98 -1.14 0.92
N PHE A 13 -11.22 -1.53 2.18
CA PHE A 13 -11.89 -0.65 3.15
C PHE A 13 -11.24 0.74 3.25
N GLY A 14 -9.90 0.81 3.35
CA GLY A 14 -9.18 2.08 3.51
C GLY A 14 -9.31 3.00 2.31
N VAL A 15 -9.21 2.45 1.09
CA VAL A 15 -9.37 3.21 -0.16
C VAL A 15 -10.82 3.66 -0.33
N ARG A 16 -11.79 2.79 -0.12
CA ARG A 16 -13.23 3.13 -0.20
C ARG A 16 -13.54 4.30 0.73
N ARG A 17 -13.16 4.21 2.00
CA ARG A 17 -13.34 5.28 2.98
C ARG A 17 -12.70 6.59 2.55
N ALA A 18 -11.47 6.56 2.03
CA ALA A 18 -10.75 7.76 1.59
C ALA A 18 -11.47 8.44 0.42
N VAL A 19 -11.92 7.66 -0.57
CA VAL A 19 -12.67 8.15 -1.73
C VAL A 19 -14.01 8.76 -1.29
N GLU A 20 -14.80 8.07 -0.46
CA GLU A 20 -16.08 8.54 0.05
C GLU A 20 -15.96 9.86 0.83
N VAL A 21 -14.93 10.00 1.68
CA VAL A 21 -14.67 11.26 2.40
C VAL A 21 -14.37 12.39 1.44
N LEU A 22 -13.54 12.15 0.41
CA LEU A 22 -13.20 13.19 -0.57
C LEU A 22 -14.38 13.58 -1.45
N GLU A 23 -15.18 12.61 -1.90
CA GLU A 23 -16.39 12.86 -2.69
C GLU A 23 -17.36 13.74 -1.89
N LYS A 24 -17.58 13.41 -0.61
CA LYS A 24 -18.43 14.20 0.29
C LYS A 24 -17.91 15.62 0.46
N VAL A 25 -16.62 15.79 0.81
CA VAL A 25 -16.02 17.11 1.03
C VAL A 25 -16.02 17.94 -0.26
N ALA A 26 -15.70 17.34 -1.40
CA ALA A 26 -15.72 18.03 -2.68
C ALA A 26 -17.13 18.53 -3.05
N GLN A 27 -18.18 17.74 -2.76
CA GLN A 27 -19.57 18.15 -2.95
C GLN A 27 -19.99 19.30 -2.02
N GLU A 28 -19.59 19.25 -0.76
CA GLU A 28 -19.97 20.24 0.25
C GLU A 28 -19.22 21.59 0.07
N GLN A 29 -17.98 21.55 -0.40
CA GLN A 29 -17.08 22.70 -0.45
C GLN A 29 -16.73 23.16 -1.89
N GLY A 30 -17.25 22.48 -2.93
CA GLY A 30 -16.93 22.78 -4.33
C GLY A 30 -15.53 22.33 -4.75
N GLY A 31 -14.85 21.54 -3.95
CA GLY A 31 -13.52 20.97 -4.22
C GLY A 31 -12.71 20.78 -2.94
N VAL A 32 -11.61 20.06 -3.03
CA VAL A 32 -10.66 19.86 -1.93
C VAL A 32 -9.25 19.58 -2.46
N GLU A 33 -8.24 20.08 -1.78
CA GLU A 33 -6.84 19.72 -2.05
C GLU A 33 -6.44 18.50 -1.25
N THR A 34 -5.57 17.65 -1.83
CA THR A 34 -4.99 16.49 -1.15
C THR A 34 -3.48 16.59 -1.15
N LEU A 35 -2.82 16.29 -0.04
CA LEU A 35 -1.38 16.24 0.03
C LEU A 35 -0.90 14.88 -0.51
N GLY A 36 -0.42 14.90 -1.74
CA GLY A 36 -0.10 13.72 -2.54
C GLY A 36 -1.34 13.00 -3.10
N ALA A 37 -1.10 12.06 -4.01
CA ALA A 37 -2.18 11.24 -4.57
C ALA A 37 -2.82 10.37 -3.48
N VAL A 38 -4.14 10.36 -3.42
CA VAL A 38 -4.91 9.62 -2.40
C VAL A 38 -4.69 8.13 -2.51
N VAL A 39 -4.58 7.66 -3.76
CA VAL A 39 -4.32 6.26 -4.11
C VAL A 39 -3.44 6.18 -5.37
N HIS A 40 -2.67 5.11 -5.51
CA HIS A 40 -1.85 4.84 -6.69
C HIS A 40 -2.68 4.19 -7.83
N ASN A 41 -3.70 4.91 -8.31
CA ASN A 41 -4.52 4.50 -9.45
C ASN A 41 -4.94 5.74 -10.26
N LYS A 42 -4.47 5.83 -11.50
CA LYS A 42 -4.70 6.99 -12.37
C LYS A 42 -6.18 7.23 -12.70
N GLN A 43 -6.94 6.16 -12.96
CA GLN A 43 -8.37 6.25 -13.29
C GLN A 43 -9.15 6.82 -12.11
N VAL A 44 -8.87 6.36 -10.90
CA VAL A 44 -9.49 6.86 -9.67
C VAL A 44 -9.15 8.32 -9.45
N MET A 45 -7.86 8.70 -9.60
CA MET A 45 -7.44 10.09 -9.45
C MET A 45 -8.05 11.02 -10.51
N GLN A 46 -8.19 10.57 -11.76
CA GLN A 46 -8.87 11.31 -12.83
C GLN A 46 -10.35 11.52 -12.49
N ARG A 47 -11.06 10.48 -12.00
CA ARG A 47 -12.45 10.60 -11.54
C ARG A 47 -12.60 11.61 -10.41
N LEU A 48 -11.72 11.56 -9.41
CA LEU A 48 -11.73 12.51 -8.31
C LEU A 48 -11.45 13.96 -8.78
N ALA A 49 -10.59 14.12 -9.78
CA ALA A 49 -10.31 15.44 -10.37
C ALA A 49 -11.56 16.05 -11.03
N THR A 50 -12.46 15.25 -11.63
CA THR A 50 -13.70 15.77 -12.27
C THR A 50 -14.68 16.36 -11.26
N ILE A 51 -14.57 16.02 -9.98
CA ILE A 51 -15.39 16.57 -8.89
C ILE A 51 -14.66 17.62 -8.05
N GLY A 52 -13.51 18.12 -8.53
CA GLY A 52 -12.79 19.22 -7.89
C GLY A 52 -11.71 18.80 -6.88
N VAL A 53 -11.34 17.51 -6.80
CA VAL A 53 -10.19 17.08 -5.98
C VAL A 53 -8.89 17.42 -6.70
N LYS A 54 -8.04 18.24 -6.09
CA LYS A 54 -6.74 18.66 -6.62
C LYS A 54 -5.60 18.08 -5.81
N VAL A 55 -4.54 17.63 -6.48
CA VAL A 55 -3.36 17.08 -5.79
C VAL A 55 -2.31 18.16 -5.63
N ALA A 56 -2.01 18.55 -4.39
CA ALA A 56 -0.82 19.29 -4.02
C ALA A 56 0.35 18.30 -3.87
N ARG A 57 1.48 18.56 -4.49
CA ARG A 57 2.67 17.70 -4.42
C ARG A 57 3.44 17.92 -3.13
N ASP A 58 3.40 19.17 -2.65
CA ASP A 58 4.08 19.65 -1.46
C ASP A 58 3.15 20.54 -0.64
N ILE A 59 3.51 20.82 0.59
CA ILE A 59 2.79 21.75 1.47
C ILE A 59 2.75 23.17 0.85
N ASP A 60 3.81 23.56 0.15
CA ASP A 60 3.90 24.86 -0.52
C ASP A 60 2.94 25.01 -1.72
N ASP A 61 2.46 23.90 -2.26
CA ASP A 61 1.47 23.90 -3.36
C ASP A 61 0.03 24.11 -2.85
N ILE A 62 -0.24 23.95 -1.55
CA ILE A 62 -1.57 24.10 -0.97
C ILE A 62 -2.00 25.55 -1.03
N ARG A 63 -3.17 25.81 -1.63
CA ARG A 63 -3.75 27.15 -1.80
C ARG A 63 -4.98 27.40 -0.95
N GLY A 64 -5.64 26.31 -0.52
CA GLY A 64 -6.82 26.36 0.32
C GLY A 64 -6.48 26.37 1.82
N GLY A 65 -7.48 26.71 2.64
CA GLY A 65 -7.36 26.65 4.10
C GLY A 65 -7.50 25.24 4.68
N ILE A 66 -7.81 24.22 3.85
CA ILE A 66 -8.06 22.84 4.26
C ILE A 66 -7.41 21.91 3.26
N VAL A 67 -6.75 20.86 3.76
CA VAL A 67 -6.15 19.81 2.93
C VAL A 67 -6.53 18.42 3.46
N ALA A 68 -6.81 17.49 2.55
CA ALA A 68 -6.97 16.09 2.92
C ALA A 68 -5.62 15.36 2.86
N THR A 69 -5.36 14.44 3.80
CA THR A 69 -4.20 13.54 3.72
C THR A 69 -4.44 12.49 2.64
N SER A 70 -3.39 11.76 2.22
CA SER A 70 -3.59 10.53 1.44
C SER A 70 -3.98 9.36 2.35
N SER A 71 -4.41 8.25 1.75
CA SER A 71 -4.64 7.00 2.49
C SER A 71 -3.37 6.44 3.17
N HIS A 72 -2.21 6.89 2.72
CA HIS A 72 -0.88 6.49 3.24
C HIS A 72 -0.51 7.21 4.54
N GLY A 73 -1.28 8.24 4.93
CA GLY A 73 -1.00 9.06 6.11
C GLY A 73 0.16 10.02 5.91
N ILE A 74 0.42 10.80 6.94
CA ILE A 74 1.50 11.80 6.99
C ILE A 74 2.35 11.61 8.25
N SER A 75 3.57 12.17 8.24
CA SER A 75 4.44 12.21 9.42
C SER A 75 4.00 13.30 10.41
N PRO A 76 4.41 13.20 11.69
CA PRO A 76 4.16 14.27 12.70
C PRO A 76 4.72 15.63 12.29
N GLN A 77 5.83 15.63 11.56
CA GLN A 77 6.47 16.88 11.08
C GLN A 77 5.57 17.61 10.08
N ILE A 78 5.02 16.85 9.10
CA ILE A 78 4.07 17.40 8.12
C ILE A 78 2.79 17.87 8.82
N GLU A 79 2.28 17.10 9.77
CA GLU A 79 1.09 17.50 10.54
C GLU A 79 1.34 18.81 11.33
N LYS A 80 2.48 18.92 12.00
CA LYS A 80 2.88 20.12 12.73
C LYS A 80 3.02 21.33 11.81
N GLU A 81 3.61 21.14 10.64
CA GLU A 81 3.79 22.22 9.66
C GLU A 81 2.47 22.71 9.10
N LEU A 82 1.57 21.82 8.71
CA LEU A 82 0.21 22.20 8.27
C LEU A 82 -0.53 23.02 9.35
N ARG A 83 -0.46 22.57 10.61
CA ARG A 83 -1.06 23.28 11.73
C ARG A 83 -0.42 24.65 11.97
N SER A 84 0.91 24.79 11.85
CA SER A 84 1.60 26.08 12.00
C SER A 84 1.23 27.09 10.91
N ARG A 85 0.84 26.61 9.73
CA ARG A 85 0.34 27.42 8.62
C ARG A 85 -1.18 27.67 8.70
N HIS A 86 -1.85 27.25 9.79
CA HIS A 86 -3.31 27.33 9.98
C HIS A 86 -4.12 26.59 8.90
N ILE A 87 -3.56 25.53 8.29
CA ILE A 87 -4.23 24.68 7.33
C ILE A 87 -4.99 23.58 8.08
N GLY A 88 -6.30 23.51 7.88
CA GLY A 88 -7.15 22.46 8.43
C GLY A 88 -6.83 21.10 7.76
N ILE A 89 -6.89 20.01 8.53
CA ILE A 89 -6.53 18.68 8.06
C ILE A 89 -7.76 17.78 8.06
N ILE A 90 -8.12 17.24 6.89
CA ILE A 90 -9.10 16.17 6.75
C ILE A 90 -8.33 14.84 6.65
N SER A 91 -8.47 14.00 7.67
CA SER A 91 -7.77 12.72 7.68
C SER A 91 -8.49 11.66 6.84
N THR A 92 -7.91 11.30 5.71
CA THR A 92 -8.27 10.11 4.92
C THR A 92 -7.31 8.95 5.13
N THR A 93 -6.37 9.09 6.07
CA THR A 93 -5.43 8.03 6.46
C THR A 93 -6.18 6.72 6.75
N CYS A 94 -5.73 5.63 6.13
CA CYS A 94 -6.29 4.32 6.38
C CYS A 94 -6.08 3.92 7.86
N PRO A 95 -7.10 3.41 8.57
CA PRO A 95 -6.96 2.99 9.97
C PRO A 95 -5.86 1.95 10.20
N PHE A 96 -5.59 1.08 9.23
CA PHE A 96 -4.50 0.10 9.31
C PHE A 96 -3.13 0.75 9.21
N VAL A 97 -2.99 1.78 8.37
CA VAL A 97 -1.76 2.60 8.30
C VAL A 97 -1.58 3.38 9.59
N HIS A 98 -2.64 3.99 10.12
CA HIS A 98 -2.60 4.67 11.41
C HIS A 98 -2.17 3.74 12.55
N ARG A 99 -2.65 2.47 12.56
CA ARG A 99 -2.21 1.46 13.52
C ARG A 99 -0.70 1.21 13.44
N ALA A 100 -0.14 1.13 12.22
CA ALA A 100 1.30 0.97 12.01
C ALA A 100 2.09 2.20 12.51
N GLN A 101 1.60 3.43 12.26
CA GLN A 101 2.19 4.66 12.78
C GLN A 101 2.20 4.69 14.32
N VAL A 102 1.09 4.31 14.96
CA VAL A 102 0.99 4.22 16.43
C VAL A 102 1.94 3.16 16.98
N ALA A 103 2.08 2.01 16.30
CA ALA A 103 3.01 0.96 16.70
C ALA A 103 4.46 1.45 16.62
N ALA A 104 4.85 2.11 15.51
CA ALA A 104 6.18 2.68 15.34
C ALA A 104 6.50 3.71 16.43
N ARG A 105 5.57 4.62 16.70
CA ARG A 105 5.70 5.61 17.79
C ARG A 105 5.92 4.96 19.14
N ARG A 106 5.07 4.00 19.53
CA ARG A 106 5.17 3.31 20.83
C ARG A 106 6.48 2.56 21.01
N LEU A 107 6.97 1.92 19.95
CA LEU A 107 8.28 1.26 19.96
C LEU A 107 9.40 2.27 20.20
N ALA A 108 9.42 3.37 19.43
CA ALA A 108 10.45 4.41 19.60
C ALA A 108 10.39 5.08 20.98
N GLU A 109 9.18 5.38 21.49
CA GLU A 109 8.98 5.92 22.86
C GLU A 109 9.44 4.96 23.96
N ALA A 110 9.39 3.64 23.71
CA ALA A 110 9.91 2.63 24.60
C ALA A 110 11.42 2.35 24.42
N GLY A 111 12.12 3.15 23.60
CA GLY A 111 13.57 3.06 23.38
C GLY A 111 14.00 1.95 22.42
N PHE A 112 13.08 1.48 21.54
CA PHE A 112 13.43 0.55 20.48
C PHE A 112 13.88 1.27 19.22
N PHE A 113 14.93 0.77 18.58
CA PHE A 113 15.22 1.11 17.21
C PHE A 113 14.24 0.39 16.30
N VAL A 114 13.51 1.14 15.47
CA VAL A 114 12.38 0.62 14.70
C VAL A 114 12.83 0.21 13.31
N VAL A 115 12.61 -1.05 12.96
CA VAL A 115 12.86 -1.60 11.63
C VAL A 115 11.52 -1.82 10.92
N ILE A 116 11.32 -1.12 9.82
CA ILE A 116 10.11 -1.23 9.01
C ILE A 116 10.46 -2.09 7.79
N TYR A 117 9.88 -3.29 7.71
CA TYR A 117 9.98 -4.11 6.52
C TYR A 117 9.09 -3.52 5.41
N GLY A 118 9.69 -2.86 4.44
CA GLY A 118 8.98 -2.19 3.37
C GLY A 118 9.87 -1.36 2.45
N ASP A 119 9.26 -0.81 1.41
CA ASP A 119 9.90 0.09 0.46
C ASP A 119 10.10 1.47 1.12
N ALA A 120 11.36 1.85 1.33
CA ALA A 120 11.73 3.11 1.99
C ALA A 120 11.21 4.36 1.26
N ASP A 121 11.03 4.28 -0.06
CA ASP A 121 10.57 5.38 -0.88
C ASP A 121 9.04 5.49 -0.94
N HIS A 122 8.34 4.47 -0.47
CA HIS A 122 6.89 4.47 -0.48
C HIS A 122 6.29 5.49 0.51
N PRO A 123 5.28 6.30 0.14
CA PRO A 123 4.68 7.32 1.01
C PRO A 123 4.19 6.79 2.37
N GLU A 124 3.60 5.59 2.41
CA GLU A 124 3.18 4.94 3.65
C GLU A 124 4.36 4.71 4.60
N VAL A 125 5.45 4.16 4.06
CA VAL A 125 6.65 3.83 4.86
C VAL A 125 7.32 5.09 5.37
N ARG A 126 7.45 6.13 4.54
CA ARG A 126 7.93 7.45 4.97
C ARG A 126 7.06 8.04 6.08
N GLY A 127 5.73 7.92 5.92
CA GLY A 127 4.77 8.34 6.93
C GLY A 127 4.97 7.61 8.26
N ILE A 128 5.14 6.28 8.24
CA ILE A 128 5.39 5.48 9.45
C ILE A 128 6.75 5.82 10.05
N LEU A 129 7.79 5.93 9.23
CA LEU A 129 9.15 6.24 9.67
C LEU A 129 9.24 7.59 10.38
N GLY A 130 8.46 8.58 9.95
CA GLY A 130 8.36 9.88 10.64
C GLY A 130 7.92 9.79 12.10
N TRP A 131 7.18 8.75 12.49
CA TRP A 131 6.74 8.53 13.87
C TRP A 131 7.80 7.87 14.76
N THR A 132 8.95 7.44 14.22
CA THR A 132 10.05 6.84 14.98
C THR A 132 10.99 7.86 15.63
N ARG A 133 10.77 9.16 15.40
CA ARG A 133 11.63 10.25 15.93
C ARG A 133 13.10 10.13 15.53
N GLY A 134 13.39 9.61 14.34
CA GLY A 134 14.76 9.35 13.86
C GLY A 134 15.38 8.06 14.38
N GLN A 135 14.67 7.29 15.20
CA GLN A 135 15.16 6.00 15.73
C GLN A 135 14.62 4.83 14.90
N GLY A 136 14.86 4.83 13.62
CA GLY A 136 14.39 3.75 12.77
C GLY A 136 14.88 3.81 11.34
N ILE A 137 14.68 2.69 10.66
CA ILE A 137 15.02 2.50 9.25
C ILE A 137 13.92 1.69 8.55
N ALA A 138 13.77 1.91 7.25
CA ALA A 138 12.94 1.07 6.40
C ALA A 138 13.83 0.28 5.44
N THR A 139 13.65 -1.03 5.39
CA THR A 139 14.45 -1.92 4.53
C THR A 139 13.73 -3.26 4.32
N MET A 140 14.12 -3.98 3.28
CA MET A 140 13.76 -5.37 3.04
C MET A 140 14.97 -6.32 3.11
N ASP A 141 16.17 -5.77 3.41
CA ASP A 141 17.40 -6.54 3.52
C ASP A 141 17.95 -6.49 4.96
N VAL A 142 18.19 -7.63 5.56
CA VAL A 142 18.75 -7.76 6.91
C VAL A 142 20.23 -7.32 6.99
N LYS A 143 20.92 -7.22 5.85
CA LYS A 143 22.30 -6.74 5.80
C LYS A 143 22.49 -5.31 6.32
N PHE A 144 21.38 -4.54 6.45
CA PHE A 144 21.46 -3.22 7.08
C PHE A 144 22.07 -3.27 8.48
N LEU A 145 21.97 -4.41 9.19
CA LEU A 145 22.61 -4.59 10.51
C LEU A 145 24.15 -4.51 10.45
N GLU A 146 24.74 -4.77 9.28
CA GLU A 146 26.18 -4.66 9.06
C GLU A 146 26.64 -3.19 9.02
N THR A 147 25.71 -2.24 8.82
CA THR A 147 26.00 -0.78 8.80
C THR A 147 26.12 -0.17 10.19
N PHE A 148 25.82 -0.91 11.25
CA PHE A 148 25.95 -0.44 12.61
C PHE A 148 27.27 -0.90 13.22
N ASP A 149 28.02 0.01 13.83
CA ASP A 149 29.19 -0.34 14.67
C ASP A 149 28.75 -1.23 15.84
N GLN A 150 27.57 -0.96 16.39
CA GLN A 150 26.90 -1.79 17.40
C GLN A 150 25.43 -1.94 17.06
N VAL A 151 24.97 -3.18 16.87
CA VAL A 151 23.56 -3.46 16.67
C VAL A 151 22.75 -3.01 17.92
N PRO A 152 21.66 -2.24 17.72
CA PRO A 152 20.86 -1.78 18.84
C PRO A 152 20.36 -2.95 19.71
N ARG A 153 20.48 -2.81 21.04
CA ARG A 153 20.00 -3.86 21.98
C ARG A 153 18.49 -4.06 21.97
N ARG A 154 17.74 -3.04 21.55
CA ARG A 154 16.27 -3.08 21.49
C ARG A 154 15.82 -2.83 20.07
N LEU A 155 15.30 -3.87 19.44
CA LEU A 155 14.79 -3.83 18.05
C LEU A 155 13.29 -4.01 18.02
N GLY A 156 12.57 -3.04 17.45
CA GLY A 156 11.16 -3.12 17.17
C GLY A 156 10.93 -3.36 15.68
N ILE A 157 10.27 -4.45 15.31
CA ILE A 157 10.07 -4.82 13.90
C ILE A 157 8.60 -4.67 13.55
N LEU A 158 8.29 -3.99 12.46
CA LEU A 158 6.96 -3.91 11.89
C LEU A 158 7.02 -3.89 10.34
N SER A 159 5.88 -4.01 9.69
CA SER A 159 5.81 -4.13 8.23
C SER A 159 4.98 -3.02 7.62
N GLN A 160 5.31 -2.62 6.38
CA GLN A 160 4.39 -1.92 5.49
C GLN A 160 3.11 -2.76 5.32
N THR A 161 1.95 -2.12 5.33
CA THR A 161 0.65 -2.80 5.42
C THR A 161 0.31 -3.67 4.20
N THR A 162 1.01 -3.48 3.08
CA THR A 162 0.77 -4.17 1.81
C THR A 162 1.76 -5.28 1.49
N GLN A 163 2.64 -5.63 2.42
CA GLN A 163 3.67 -6.67 2.20
C GLN A 163 3.09 -8.09 2.16
N ILE A 164 3.88 -9.03 1.66
CA ILE A 164 3.57 -10.46 1.65
C ILE A 164 3.94 -11.03 3.02
N PRO A 165 2.99 -11.69 3.74
CA PRO A 165 3.24 -12.22 5.09
C PRO A 165 4.41 -13.20 5.17
N ALA A 166 4.57 -14.08 4.17
CA ALA A 166 5.67 -15.04 4.14
C ALA A 166 7.03 -14.33 4.07
N HIS A 167 7.16 -13.31 3.23
CA HIS A 167 8.40 -12.53 3.10
C HIS A 167 8.73 -11.76 4.40
N PHE A 168 7.72 -11.18 5.04
CA PHE A 168 7.91 -10.53 6.36
C PHE A 168 8.36 -11.53 7.42
N ASN A 169 7.78 -12.73 7.46
CA ASN A 169 8.18 -13.78 8.38
C ASN A 169 9.64 -14.21 8.18
N GLU A 170 10.07 -14.41 6.92
CA GLU A 170 11.45 -14.76 6.60
C GLU A 170 12.43 -13.64 6.98
N PHE A 171 12.06 -12.39 6.71
CA PHE A 171 12.85 -11.24 7.14
C PHE A 171 13.00 -11.20 8.66
N ALA A 172 11.88 -11.35 9.39
CA ALA A 172 11.88 -11.34 10.85
C ALA A 172 12.75 -12.48 11.45
N LYS A 173 12.65 -13.71 10.91
CA LYS A 173 13.49 -14.84 11.33
C LYS A 173 14.97 -14.52 11.17
N LYS A 174 15.40 -14.08 9.99
CA LYS A 174 16.80 -13.70 9.72
C LYS A 174 17.29 -12.62 10.66
N LEU A 175 16.43 -11.62 10.96
CA LEU A 175 16.78 -10.54 11.86
C LEU A 175 16.92 -11.04 13.31
N ILE A 176 16.06 -11.96 13.76
CA ILE A 176 16.16 -12.62 15.07
C ILE A 176 17.48 -13.37 15.18
N ASP A 177 17.85 -14.18 14.18
CA ASP A 177 19.08 -14.99 14.21
C ASP A 177 20.33 -14.11 14.38
N VAL A 178 20.38 -12.95 13.69
CA VAL A 178 21.49 -12.00 13.81
C VAL A 178 21.46 -11.25 15.13
N ALA A 179 20.31 -10.78 15.58
CA ALA A 179 20.19 -9.90 16.74
C ALA A 179 20.34 -10.64 18.07
N LEU A 180 19.74 -11.83 18.23
CA LEU A 180 19.81 -12.59 19.49
C LEU A 180 21.21 -13.10 19.82
N SER A 181 22.09 -13.26 18.84
CA SER A 181 23.51 -13.56 19.10
C SER A 181 24.23 -12.45 19.87
N ARG A 182 23.58 -11.29 20.08
CA ARG A 182 24.17 -10.07 20.66
C ARG A 182 23.44 -9.52 21.88
N ASP A 183 22.71 -10.36 22.62
CA ASP A 183 21.94 -10.00 23.85
C ASP A 183 20.94 -8.85 23.57
N SER A 184 20.00 -9.09 22.65
CA SER A 184 19.01 -8.10 22.22
C SER A 184 17.60 -8.42 22.70
N GLU A 185 16.81 -7.37 22.98
CA GLU A 185 15.35 -7.45 23.15
C GLU A 185 14.68 -7.19 21.80
N ILE A 186 13.83 -8.10 21.33
CA ILE A 186 13.14 -7.95 20.03
C ILE A 186 11.63 -7.94 20.26
N ARG A 187 10.95 -6.96 19.64
CA ARG A 187 9.50 -6.90 19.56
C ARG A 187 9.05 -6.89 18.12
N ILE A 188 8.19 -7.83 17.74
CA ILE A 188 7.64 -7.94 16.40
C ILE A 188 6.16 -7.59 16.47
N ILE A 189 5.75 -6.62 15.65
CA ILE A 189 4.35 -6.20 15.51
C ILE A 189 3.93 -6.42 14.06
N ASP A 190 3.06 -7.39 13.83
CA ASP A 190 2.49 -7.62 12.51
C ASP A 190 1.49 -6.52 12.16
N THR A 191 1.90 -5.64 11.25
CA THR A 191 1.09 -4.52 10.75
C THR A 191 0.53 -4.76 9.36
N ILE A 192 0.73 -5.92 8.75
CA ILE A 192 0.12 -6.27 7.45
C ILE A 192 -1.40 -6.25 7.59
N CYS A 193 -2.06 -5.57 6.65
CA CYS A 193 -3.51 -5.39 6.66
C CYS A 193 -4.24 -6.72 6.41
N HIS A 194 -5.32 -6.96 7.17
CA HIS A 194 -6.14 -8.17 7.01
C HIS A 194 -6.77 -8.26 5.60
N ASP A 195 -7.31 -7.15 5.08
CA ASP A 195 -7.86 -7.09 3.72
C ASP A 195 -6.82 -7.48 2.65
N ILE A 196 -5.56 -7.06 2.84
CA ILE A 196 -4.45 -7.43 1.96
C ILE A 196 -4.17 -8.94 2.03
N ARG A 197 -4.16 -9.53 3.22
CA ARG A 197 -3.97 -10.97 3.39
C ARG A 197 -5.07 -11.79 2.69
N GLU A 198 -6.32 -11.40 2.87
CA GLU A 198 -7.46 -12.05 2.20
C GLU A 198 -7.35 -11.93 0.68
N ARG A 199 -6.97 -10.75 0.18
CA ARG A 199 -6.80 -10.49 -1.25
C ARG A 199 -5.67 -11.32 -1.86
N GLN A 200 -4.54 -11.41 -1.17
CA GLN A 200 -3.40 -12.23 -1.59
C GLN A 200 -3.78 -13.72 -1.59
N ALA A 201 -4.44 -14.21 -0.56
CA ALA A 201 -4.91 -15.59 -0.49
C ALA A 201 -5.92 -15.92 -1.60
N ALA A 202 -6.87 -15.02 -1.88
CA ALA A 202 -7.85 -15.21 -2.96
C ALA A 202 -7.20 -15.20 -4.35
N ALA A 203 -6.21 -14.33 -4.57
CA ALA A 203 -5.46 -14.26 -5.81
C ALA A 203 -4.63 -15.54 -6.04
N LEU A 204 -3.91 -16.00 -5.01
CA LEU A 204 -3.10 -17.22 -5.08
C LEU A 204 -3.97 -18.46 -5.34
N LYS A 205 -5.08 -18.62 -4.60
CA LYS A 205 -6.05 -19.71 -4.80
C LYS A 205 -6.60 -19.77 -6.24
N LEU A 206 -6.75 -18.62 -6.90
CA LEU A 206 -7.16 -18.55 -8.30
C LEU A 206 -5.99 -18.86 -9.23
N ALA A 207 -4.80 -18.31 -8.97
CA ALA A 207 -3.60 -18.52 -9.78
C ALA A 207 -3.24 -20.01 -9.94
N GLU A 208 -3.44 -20.81 -8.88
CA GLU A 208 -3.24 -22.27 -8.89
C GLU A 208 -4.18 -23.03 -9.84
N LYS A 209 -5.24 -22.39 -10.35
CA LYS A 209 -6.31 -23.04 -11.14
C LYS A 209 -6.41 -22.55 -12.58
N VAL A 210 -5.59 -21.57 -12.96
CA VAL A 210 -5.67 -20.90 -14.27
C VAL A 210 -4.33 -20.93 -15.01
N ASP A 211 -4.38 -20.72 -16.33
CA ASP A 211 -3.19 -20.74 -17.19
C ASP A 211 -2.53 -19.36 -17.31
N LEU A 212 -3.28 -18.32 -16.92
CA LEU A 212 -2.85 -16.92 -16.99
C LEU A 212 -3.58 -16.10 -15.92
N MET A 213 -2.83 -15.27 -15.19
CA MET A 213 -3.39 -14.27 -14.30
C MET A 213 -3.26 -12.86 -14.87
N LEU A 214 -4.33 -12.08 -14.83
CA LEU A 214 -4.32 -10.65 -15.06
C LEU A 214 -4.54 -9.93 -13.73
N VAL A 215 -3.54 -9.14 -13.33
CA VAL A 215 -3.60 -8.30 -12.13
C VAL A 215 -3.95 -6.89 -12.55
N VAL A 216 -5.19 -6.47 -12.27
CA VAL A 216 -5.71 -5.16 -12.68
C VAL A 216 -5.33 -4.11 -11.63
N GLY A 217 -4.61 -3.06 -12.03
CA GLY A 217 -4.27 -1.98 -11.11
C GLY A 217 -3.08 -1.13 -11.53
N GLY A 218 -2.85 -0.05 -10.83
CA GLY A 218 -1.76 0.89 -11.14
C GLY A 218 -0.38 0.25 -10.97
N ARG A 219 0.51 0.48 -11.94
CA ARG A 219 1.90 -0.04 -11.94
C ARG A 219 2.75 0.51 -10.78
N HIS A 220 2.38 1.67 -10.24
CA HIS A 220 3.04 2.28 -9.06
C HIS A 220 2.38 1.89 -7.73
N SER A 221 1.38 1.00 -7.75
CA SER A 221 0.73 0.51 -6.53
C SER A 221 1.52 -0.63 -5.93
N ALA A 222 2.03 -0.47 -4.71
CA ALA A 222 2.74 -1.51 -3.98
C ALA A 222 1.90 -2.80 -3.86
N ASN A 223 0.60 -2.68 -3.53
CA ASN A 223 -0.26 -3.85 -3.44
C ASN A 223 -0.46 -4.56 -4.79
N THR A 224 -0.62 -3.82 -5.90
CA THR A 224 -0.74 -4.42 -7.24
C THR A 224 0.51 -5.21 -7.60
N ASN A 225 1.69 -4.64 -7.33
CA ASN A 225 2.96 -5.29 -7.62
C ASN A 225 3.16 -6.55 -6.77
N ARG A 226 2.81 -6.51 -5.46
CA ARG A 226 2.87 -7.70 -4.58
C ARG A 226 1.91 -8.81 -5.01
N LEU A 227 0.70 -8.47 -5.48
CA LEU A 227 -0.21 -9.46 -6.06
C LEU A 227 0.36 -10.11 -7.33
N ALA A 228 0.96 -9.31 -8.20
CA ALA A 228 1.58 -9.81 -9.42
C ALA A 228 2.79 -10.70 -9.12
N GLU A 229 3.65 -10.30 -8.19
CA GLU A 229 4.78 -11.08 -7.69
C GLU A 229 4.30 -12.45 -7.18
N LEU A 230 3.34 -12.46 -6.27
CA LEU A 230 2.79 -13.69 -5.69
C LEU A 230 2.14 -14.62 -6.73
N CYS A 231 1.37 -14.09 -7.67
CA CYS A 231 0.75 -14.89 -8.72
C CYS A 231 1.79 -15.42 -9.72
N ALA A 232 2.84 -14.67 -10.00
CA ALA A 232 3.90 -15.06 -10.93
C ALA A 232 4.75 -16.23 -10.43
N GLU A 233 4.77 -16.51 -9.14
CA GLU A 233 5.39 -17.72 -8.57
C GLU A 233 4.65 -19.00 -8.97
N VAL A 234 3.38 -18.89 -9.39
CA VAL A 234 2.50 -20.04 -9.66
C VAL A 234 2.14 -20.16 -11.12
N THR A 235 1.84 -19.05 -11.80
CA THR A 235 1.37 -19.06 -13.18
C THR A 235 1.81 -17.81 -13.95
N GLU A 236 1.73 -17.85 -15.28
CA GLU A 236 1.99 -16.67 -16.11
C GLU A 236 1.11 -15.50 -15.65
N THR A 237 1.72 -14.36 -15.38
CA THR A 237 1.02 -13.21 -14.79
C THR A 237 1.39 -11.91 -15.47
N HIS A 238 0.39 -11.09 -15.78
CA HIS A 238 0.57 -9.75 -16.35
C HIS A 238 -0.21 -8.70 -15.57
N VAL A 239 0.41 -7.53 -15.38
CA VAL A 239 -0.25 -6.34 -14.80
C VAL A 239 -0.83 -5.50 -15.92
N VAL A 240 -2.08 -5.09 -15.77
CA VAL A 240 -2.78 -4.18 -16.69
C VAL A 240 -3.48 -3.06 -15.91
N GLU A 241 -3.30 -1.82 -16.35
CA GLU A 241 -4.03 -0.69 -15.78
C GLU A 241 -5.43 -0.55 -16.41
N THR A 242 -5.58 -0.97 -17.66
CA THR A 242 -6.84 -0.90 -18.42
C THR A 242 -7.03 -2.12 -19.31
N ALA A 243 -8.26 -2.37 -19.72
CA ALA A 243 -8.58 -3.43 -20.68
C ALA A 243 -7.81 -3.31 -22.02
N LYS A 244 -7.43 -2.08 -22.43
CA LYS A 244 -6.72 -1.81 -23.70
C LYS A 244 -5.32 -2.42 -23.71
N GLU A 245 -4.69 -2.63 -22.55
CA GLU A 245 -3.33 -3.17 -22.43
C GLU A 245 -3.24 -4.69 -22.63
N ILE A 246 -4.38 -5.39 -22.65
CA ILE A 246 -4.41 -6.84 -22.87
C ILE A 246 -3.92 -7.16 -24.28
N LYS A 247 -2.83 -7.92 -24.35
CA LYS A 247 -2.26 -8.39 -25.61
C LYS A 247 -2.85 -9.73 -26.00
N LEU A 248 -3.34 -9.87 -27.25
CA LEU A 248 -3.89 -11.12 -27.75
C LEU A 248 -2.87 -12.28 -27.74
N SER A 249 -1.57 -11.96 -27.81
CA SER A 249 -0.49 -12.95 -27.70
C SER A 249 -0.47 -13.66 -26.35
N TRP A 250 -0.86 -13.01 -25.27
CA TRP A 250 -0.94 -13.62 -23.94
C TRP A 250 -2.06 -14.66 -23.82
N LEU A 251 -3.10 -14.53 -24.64
CA LEU A 251 -4.30 -15.38 -24.59
C LEU A 251 -4.19 -16.64 -25.44
N ARG A 252 -3.19 -16.72 -26.31
CA ARG A 252 -3.03 -17.87 -27.22
C ARG A 252 -2.73 -19.14 -26.43
N GLY A 253 -3.53 -20.20 -26.68
CA GLY A 253 -3.38 -21.51 -26.02
C GLY A 253 -3.84 -21.54 -24.56
N LYS A 254 -4.42 -20.46 -24.03
CA LYS A 254 -4.95 -20.41 -22.66
C LYS A 254 -6.41 -20.83 -22.64
N ASN A 255 -6.76 -21.75 -21.75
CA ASN A 255 -8.12 -22.25 -21.57
C ASN A 255 -8.82 -21.52 -20.39
N ARG A 256 -8.06 -21.17 -19.35
CA ARG A 256 -8.57 -20.55 -18.12
C ARG A 256 -7.74 -19.30 -17.79
N ILE A 257 -8.43 -18.19 -17.61
CA ILE A 257 -7.82 -16.90 -17.25
C ILE A 257 -8.40 -16.43 -15.94
N GLY A 258 -7.53 -16.08 -14.99
CA GLY A 258 -7.88 -15.47 -13.72
C GLY A 258 -7.72 -13.96 -13.76
N ILE A 259 -8.62 -13.25 -13.09
CA ILE A 259 -8.53 -11.80 -12.88
C ILE A 259 -8.50 -11.54 -11.38
N THR A 260 -7.47 -10.84 -10.93
CA THR A 260 -7.44 -10.20 -9.60
C THR A 260 -7.18 -8.71 -9.74
N ALA A 261 -7.29 -7.95 -8.66
CA ALA A 261 -7.12 -6.51 -8.73
C ALA A 261 -6.46 -5.92 -7.49
N GLY A 262 -5.67 -4.88 -7.69
CA GLY A 262 -5.09 -4.09 -6.61
C GLY A 262 -6.16 -3.44 -5.73
N ALA A 263 -5.80 -3.15 -4.49
CA ALA A 263 -6.68 -2.58 -3.46
C ALA A 263 -7.25 -1.18 -3.82
N SER A 264 -6.60 -0.47 -4.74
CA SER A 264 -7.00 0.83 -5.25
C SER A 264 -7.70 0.79 -6.62
N THR A 265 -8.08 -0.41 -7.08
CA THR A 265 -8.77 -0.60 -8.36
C THR A 265 -10.27 -0.73 -8.12
N ASP A 266 -11.07 0.07 -8.82
CA ASP A 266 -12.53 -0.02 -8.73
C ASP A 266 -13.09 -1.22 -9.51
N GLU A 267 -14.32 -1.60 -9.17
CA GLU A 267 -14.99 -2.72 -9.80
C GLU A 267 -15.31 -2.46 -11.28
N GLN A 268 -15.49 -1.18 -11.67
CA GLN A 268 -15.76 -0.82 -13.07
C GLN A 268 -14.57 -1.19 -13.96
N THR A 269 -13.36 -0.81 -13.56
CA THR A 269 -12.12 -1.15 -14.30
C THR A 269 -11.95 -2.67 -14.43
N VAL A 270 -12.21 -3.41 -13.35
CA VAL A 270 -12.16 -4.89 -13.39
C VAL A 270 -13.20 -5.47 -14.34
N ASN A 271 -14.41 -4.92 -14.34
CA ASN A 271 -15.50 -5.36 -15.22
C ASN A 271 -15.20 -5.05 -16.71
N GLU A 272 -14.53 -3.95 -17.01
CA GLU A 272 -14.06 -3.64 -18.37
C GLU A 272 -13.04 -4.68 -18.87
N VAL A 273 -12.08 -5.08 -18.03
CA VAL A 273 -11.14 -6.16 -18.32
C VAL A 273 -11.87 -7.48 -18.54
N TRP A 274 -12.81 -7.81 -17.66
CA TRP A 274 -13.61 -9.04 -17.76
C TRP A 274 -14.46 -9.09 -19.05
N ARG A 275 -15.13 -8.00 -19.42
CA ARG A 275 -15.90 -7.90 -20.67
C ARG A 275 -15.01 -8.07 -21.89
N LYS A 276 -13.83 -7.44 -21.90
CA LYS A 276 -12.86 -7.56 -23.00
C LYS A 276 -12.44 -9.00 -23.29
N LEU A 277 -12.39 -9.85 -22.26
CA LEU A 277 -11.98 -11.25 -22.38
C LEU A 277 -13.14 -12.18 -22.75
N ASN A 278 -14.38 -11.79 -22.49
CA ASN A 278 -15.58 -12.59 -22.76
C ASN A 278 -16.35 -12.17 -24.03
N GLY A 279 -16.03 -11.04 -24.62
CA GLY A 279 -16.58 -10.55 -25.90
C GLY A 279 -15.61 -10.72 -27.03
#